data_0dc85ccc4a3eeb9bf7a00c74b64198b7
#
_entry.id   0dc85ccc4a3eeb9bf7a00c74b64198b7
#
_cell.length_a   1.000
_cell.length_b   1.000
_cell.length_c   1.000
_cell.angle_alpha   90.00
_cell.angle_beta   90.00
_cell.angle_gamma   90.00
#
_symmetry.space_group_name_H-M   'P 1'
#
loop_
_entity.id
_entity.type
_entity.pdbx_description
1 polymer ?
#
loop_
_entity_poly.entity_id
_entity_poly.type
_entity_poly.pdbx_seq_one_letter_code
_entity_poly.pdbx_strand_id
1 'polypeptide(L)'
;MRVAAVLLAGAALAACARPGEQRALDDALVGVADDAGLHVVITDRLGAVRTLTQGRLEIWAAAPAIELTVDVATGGAGRWQITVANALPDAELREGGAPLGVPLPAPRPTVLVRDVDLSSGRHVLTVGPADVAGPLRIAAMADIQTGLPTVDDVFAAIATTNPRFVVCMGDLTERGELDEYALLDRQLTTLPVPLYTTLGNHELWAEAARYQGRYGPASFQFTFHDVAFTFADSGDAGLDPIVEEAVGEMLAAAADRQSLFLTHFPPVDPVGIRDGAFRSRRDAQRLIGTLATSGVDLALYGHIHTYAEFEHAGIPAFVSGGGGARPERWDGIGRHFLVIDLAPGQPPIVGVRRVD
;
A
#
# COMPACT_ATOMS: atom_id res chain seq x y z
N MET A 1 -17.16 -20.63 -33.16
CA MET A 1 -17.67 -19.26 -33.45
C MET A 1 -18.17 -18.48 -32.22
N ARG A 2 -18.29 -19.05 -31.02
CA ARG A 2 -18.75 -18.32 -29.81
C ARG A 2 -17.63 -17.71 -28.97
N VAL A 3 -16.39 -18.22 -29.09
CA VAL A 3 -15.24 -17.72 -28.31
C VAL A 3 -14.69 -16.39 -28.83
N ALA A 4 -14.74 -16.16 -30.15
CA ALA A 4 -14.27 -14.91 -30.75
C ALA A 4 -15.16 -13.69 -30.42
N ALA A 5 -16.46 -13.90 -30.15
CA ALA A 5 -17.39 -12.82 -29.81
C ALA A 5 -17.20 -12.31 -28.37
N VAL A 6 -16.76 -13.17 -27.44
CA VAL A 6 -16.50 -12.79 -26.05
C VAL A 6 -15.21 -11.97 -25.92
N LEU A 7 -14.17 -12.33 -26.69
CA LEU A 7 -12.91 -11.57 -26.72
C LEU A 7 -13.07 -10.18 -27.35
N LEU A 8 -13.94 -10.04 -28.39
CA LEU A 8 -14.23 -8.74 -29.01
C LEU A 8 -15.07 -7.83 -28.09
N ALA A 9 -15.97 -8.39 -27.29
CA ALA A 9 -16.75 -7.61 -26.33
C ALA A 9 -15.88 -7.10 -25.16
N GLY A 10 -14.92 -7.92 -24.68
CA GLY A 10 -13.96 -7.51 -23.66
C GLY A 10 -13.02 -6.39 -24.11
N ALA A 11 -12.50 -6.48 -25.34
CA ALA A 11 -11.64 -5.45 -25.91
C ALA A 11 -12.38 -4.12 -26.19
N ALA A 12 -13.68 -4.16 -26.53
CA ALA A 12 -14.48 -2.96 -26.76
C ALA A 12 -14.84 -2.21 -25.46
N LEU A 13 -14.99 -2.93 -24.34
CA LEU A 13 -15.22 -2.33 -23.01
C LEU A 13 -13.96 -1.65 -22.46
N ALA A 14 -12.78 -2.26 -22.65
CA ALA A 14 -11.51 -1.68 -22.23
C ALA A 14 -11.18 -0.36 -22.97
N ALA A 15 -11.62 -0.19 -24.21
CA ALA A 15 -11.39 1.02 -24.97
C ALA A 15 -12.21 2.26 -24.52
N CYS A 16 -13.15 2.09 -23.58
CA CYS A 16 -14.01 3.15 -23.06
C CYS A 16 -13.81 3.40 -21.54
N ALA A 17 -12.97 2.62 -20.86
CA ALA A 17 -12.71 2.80 -19.44
C ALA A 17 -11.87 4.06 -19.20
N ARG A 18 -12.20 4.81 -18.15
CA ARG A 18 -11.36 5.89 -17.67
C ARG A 18 -10.06 5.32 -17.06
N PRO A 19 -8.92 6.04 -17.11
CA PRO A 19 -7.67 5.51 -16.57
C PRO A 19 -7.78 5.04 -15.11
N GLY A 20 -8.44 5.80 -14.24
CA GLY A 20 -8.67 5.41 -12.84
C GLY A 20 -9.59 4.20 -12.69
N GLU A 21 -10.64 4.09 -13.54
CA GLU A 21 -11.51 2.91 -13.60
C GLU A 21 -10.72 1.66 -14.03
N GLN A 22 -9.85 1.79 -15.04
CA GLN A 22 -9.03 0.67 -15.49
C GLN A 22 -8.08 0.21 -14.37
N ARG A 23 -7.40 1.14 -13.65
CA ARG A 23 -6.54 0.78 -12.52
C ARG A 23 -7.29 0.06 -11.39
N ALA A 24 -8.51 0.51 -11.08
CA ALA A 24 -9.34 -0.15 -10.08
C ALA A 24 -9.77 -1.57 -10.51
N LEU A 25 -10.01 -1.78 -11.81
CA LEU A 25 -10.28 -3.12 -12.36
C LEU A 25 -9.01 -3.99 -12.32
N ASP A 26 -7.85 -3.41 -12.60
CA ASP A 26 -6.56 -4.10 -12.52
C ASP A 26 -6.22 -4.46 -11.07
N ASP A 27 -6.50 -3.58 -10.09
CA ASP A 27 -6.37 -3.87 -8.64
C ASP A 27 -7.13 -5.14 -8.23
N ALA A 28 -8.28 -5.40 -8.88
CA ALA A 28 -9.07 -6.60 -8.61
C ALA A 28 -8.39 -7.91 -9.07
N LEU A 29 -7.39 -7.81 -9.95
CA LEU A 29 -6.63 -8.94 -10.50
C LEU A 29 -5.26 -9.10 -9.88
N VAL A 30 -4.84 -8.14 -9.02
CA VAL A 30 -3.55 -8.21 -8.31
C VAL A 30 -3.51 -9.40 -7.36
N GLY A 31 -2.35 -10.03 -7.26
CA GLY A 31 -2.14 -11.17 -6.35
C GLY A 31 -2.58 -12.51 -6.89
N VAL A 32 -2.90 -12.63 -8.19
CA VAL A 32 -3.22 -13.90 -8.84
C VAL A 32 -2.06 -14.33 -9.75
N ALA A 33 -1.66 -15.60 -9.66
CA ALA A 33 -0.64 -16.18 -10.54
C ALA A 33 -0.88 -17.66 -10.78
N ASP A 34 -0.59 -18.11 -12.01
CA ASP A 34 -0.67 -19.51 -12.43
C ASP A 34 0.65 -19.92 -13.09
N ASP A 35 1.42 -20.78 -12.45
CA ASP A 35 2.62 -21.39 -13.01
C ASP A 35 3.06 -22.63 -12.20
N ALA A 36 3.91 -23.45 -12.78
CA ALA A 36 4.59 -24.58 -12.15
C ALA A 36 3.65 -25.56 -11.40
N GLY A 37 2.39 -25.65 -11.83
CA GLY A 37 1.37 -26.49 -11.21
C GLY A 37 0.72 -25.91 -9.96
N LEU A 38 0.93 -24.63 -9.68
CA LEU A 38 0.23 -23.88 -8.65
C LEU A 38 -0.67 -22.81 -9.26
N HIS A 39 -1.87 -22.66 -8.67
CA HIS A 39 -2.70 -21.46 -8.81
C HIS A 39 -2.71 -20.75 -7.47
N VAL A 40 -2.14 -19.55 -7.43
CA VAL A 40 -1.99 -18.72 -6.22
C VAL A 40 -2.93 -17.54 -6.30
N VAL A 41 -3.68 -17.29 -5.24
CA VAL A 41 -4.56 -16.12 -5.09
C VAL A 41 -4.34 -15.52 -3.70
N ILE A 42 -3.93 -14.27 -3.64
CA ILE A 42 -3.97 -13.47 -2.40
C ILE A 42 -5.43 -13.06 -2.20
N THR A 43 -6.14 -13.73 -1.29
CA THR A 43 -7.61 -13.69 -1.21
C THR A 43 -8.14 -12.37 -0.70
N ASP A 44 -7.39 -11.69 0.16
CA ASP A 44 -7.69 -10.33 0.65
C ASP A 44 -7.16 -9.22 -0.28
N ARG A 45 -6.46 -9.60 -1.38
CA ARG A 45 -5.81 -8.70 -2.34
C ARG A 45 -4.72 -7.81 -1.73
N LEU A 46 -4.27 -8.07 -0.52
CA LEU A 46 -3.30 -7.25 0.20
C LEU A 46 -1.85 -7.64 -0.14
N GLY A 47 -1.55 -7.78 -1.43
CA GLY A 47 -0.19 -8.09 -1.87
C GLY A 47 -0.09 -8.38 -3.37
N ALA A 48 1.13 -8.62 -3.83
CA ALA A 48 1.45 -9.01 -5.20
C ALA A 48 2.26 -10.31 -5.24
N VAL A 49 1.98 -11.18 -6.21
CA VAL A 49 2.84 -12.32 -6.53
C VAL A 49 3.94 -11.84 -7.47
N ARG A 50 5.18 -11.72 -6.96
CA ARG A 50 6.32 -11.22 -7.73
C ARG A 50 7.02 -12.31 -8.55
N THR A 51 7.00 -13.53 -8.05
CA THR A 51 7.63 -14.67 -8.72
C THR A 51 6.84 -15.92 -8.38
N LEU A 52 6.50 -16.70 -9.41
CA LEU A 52 6.01 -18.04 -9.30
C LEU A 52 6.71 -18.89 -10.35
N THR A 53 7.61 -19.78 -9.92
CA THR A 53 8.36 -20.71 -10.76
C THR A 53 8.54 -22.00 -10.01
N GLN A 54 8.98 -23.09 -10.68
CA GLN A 54 9.15 -24.38 -10.03
C GLN A 54 9.94 -24.28 -8.72
N GLY A 55 9.30 -24.65 -7.61
CA GLY A 55 9.91 -24.67 -6.28
C GLY A 55 10.09 -23.29 -5.63
N ARG A 56 9.61 -22.18 -6.24
CA ARG A 56 9.77 -20.83 -5.70
C ARG A 56 8.50 -19.99 -5.87
N LEU A 57 8.01 -19.48 -4.75
CA LEU A 57 6.93 -18.49 -4.67
C LEU A 57 7.45 -17.27 -3.91
N GLU A 58 7.38 -16.09 -4.54
CA GLU A 58 7.75 -14.82 -3.91
C GLU A 58 6.56 -13.85 -3.94
N ILE A 59 6.21 -13.32 -2.77
CA ILE A 59 5.08 -12.45 -2.52
C ILE A 59 5.60 -11.14 -1.92
N TRP A 60 5.00 -10.03 -2.29
CA TRP A 60 5.09 -8.76 -1.58
C TRP A 60 3.83 -8.56 -0.75
N ALA A 61 3.97 -8.33 0.56
CA ALA A 61 2.85 -7.99 1.43
C ALA A 61 2.55 -6.49 1.39
N ALA A 62 1.31 -6.11 1.09
CA ALA A 62 0.83 -4.73 1.11
C ALA A 62 0.13 -4.38 2.45
N ALA A 63 0.13 -5.30 3.41
CA ALA A 63 -0.46 -5.14 4.72
C ALA A 63 0.30 -5.95 5.79
N PRO A 64 0.11 -5.65 7.09
CA PRO A 64 0.72 -6.39 8.22
C PRO A 64 0.35 -7.88 8.26
N ALA A 65 -0.82 -8.21 7.74
CA ALA A 65 -1.29 -9.58 7.60
C ALA A 65 -1.92 -9.76 6.22
N ILE A 66 -1.69 -10.92 5.61
CA ILE A 66 -2.27 -11.29 4.30
C ILE A 66 -2.76 -12.74 4.34
N GLU A 67 -3.78 -13.02 3.54
CA GLU A 67 -4.30 -14.37 3.33
C GLU A 67 -4.17 -14.77 1.85
N LEU A 68 -3.78 -16.00 1.61
CA LEU A 68 -3.67 -16.54 0.26
C LEU A 68 -4.15 -17.99 0.18
N THR A 69 -4.74 -18.35 -0.96
CA THR A 69 -4.98 -19.73 -1.32
C THR A 69 -3.94 -20.18 -2.35
N VAL A 70 -3.47 -21.42 -2.19
CA VAL A 70 -2.56 -22.10 -3.11
C VAL A 70 -3.21 -23.40 -3.51
N ASP A 71 -3.76 -23.47 -4.72
CA ASP A 71 -4.27 -24.72 -5.29
C ASP A 71 -3.12 -25.42 -6.00
N VAL A 72 -2.74 -26.59 -5.49
CA VAL A 72 -1.58 -27.38 -5.95
C VAL A 72 -2.06 -28.57 -6.80
N ALA A 73 -1.77 -28.54 -8.10
CA ALA A 73 -1.97 -29.67 -8.98
C ALA A 73 -1.01 -30.81 -8.63
N THR A 74 -1.31 -32.04 -9.05
CA THR A 74 -0.44 -33.21 -8.79
C THR A 74 1.01 -32.99 -9.24
N GLY A 75 1.22 -32.31 -10.37
CA GLY A 75 2.56 -31.98 -10.88
C GLY A 75 3.27 -30.83 -10.15
N GLY A 76 2.56 -30.06 -9.34
CA GLY A 76 3.09 -28.97 -8.53
C GLY A 76 3.41 -29.36 -7.08
N ALA A 77 2.99 -30.57 -6.67
CA ALA A 77 3.26 -31.06 -5.31
C ALA A 77 4.75 -31.28 -5.06
N GLY A 78 5.21 -30.93 -3.85
CA GLY A 78 6.60 -31.08 -3.45
C GLY A 78 7.13 -29.89 -2.66
N ARG A 79 8.43 -29.72 -2.67
CA ARG A 79 9.15 -28.73 -1.88
C ARG A 79 9.15 -27.35 -2.55
N TRP A 80 8.74 -26.36 -1.78
CA TRP A 80 8.63 -24.96 -2.20
C TRP A 80 9.33 -24.03 -1.23
N GLN A 81 10.13 -23.11 -1.75
CA GLN A 81 10.58 -21.96 -0.99
C GLN A 81 9.56 -20.83 -1.14
N ILE A 82 8.87 -20.52 -0.05
CA ILE A 82 7.96 -19.38 0.02
C ILE A 82 8.68 -18.22 0.66
N THR A 83 8.77 -17.12 -0.07
CA THR A 83 9.37 -15.85 0.39
C THR A 83 8.28 -14.78 0.44
N VAL A 84 8.11 -14.14 1.60
CA VAL A 84 7.23 -12.97 1.74
C VAL A 84 8.08 -11.77 2.09
N ALA A 85 8.20 -10.86 1.14
CA ALA A 85 8.86 -9.57 1.32
C ALA A 85 7.89 -8.54 1.91
N ASN A 86 8.43 -7.51 2.55
CA ASN A 86 7.65 -6.46 3.21
C ASN A 86 6.74 -6.96 4.35
N ALA A 87 7.10 -8.09 4.94
CA ALA A 87 6.41 -8.63 6.10
C ALA A 87 6.88 -7.96 7.40
N LEU A 88 6.06 -7.99 8.44
CA LEU A 88 6.50 -7.60 9.78
C LEU A 88 7.62 -8.54 10.27
N PRO A 89 8.61 -8.04 11.05
CA PRO A 89 9.73 -8.85 11.51
C PRO A 89 9.35 -10.09 12.35
N ASP A 90 8.18 -10.06 12.98
CA ASP A 90 7.61 -11.16 13.78
C ASP A 90 6.48 -11.90 13.06
N ALA A 91 6.31 -11.69 11.75
CA ALA A 91 5.34 -12.42 10.97
C ALA A 91 5.69 -13.90 10.87
N GLU A 92 4.66 -14.73 10.84
CA GLU A 92 4.76 -16.17 10.61
C GLU A 92 3.88 -16.59 9.44
N LEU A 93 4.34 -17.60 8.70
CA LEU A 93 3.52 -18.32 7.74
C LEU A 93 2.78 -19.45 8.46
N ARG A 94 1.47 -19.52 8.32
CA ARG A 94 0.60 -20.50 8.99
C ARG A 94 -0.37 -21.14 8.02
N GLU A 95 -0.75 -22.36 8.33
CA GLU A 95 -1.88 -23.08 7.72
C GLU A 95 -2.78 -23.62 8.83
N GLY A 96 -4.09 -23.33 8.79
CA GLY A 96 -5.01 -23.74 9.84
C GLY A 96 -4.63 -23.21 11.23
N GLY A 97 -3.96 -22.08 11.34
CA GLY A 97 -3.47 -21.48 12.57
C GLY A 97 -2.11 -22.02 13.08
N ALA A 98 -1.61 -23.13 12.52
CA ALA A 98 -0.31 -23.71 12.89
C ALA A 98 0.83 -23.15 12.02
N PRO A 99 2.04 -22.92 12.56
CA PRO A 99 3.20 -22.56 11.77
C PRO A 99 3.48 -23.56 10.66
N LEU A 100 3.70 -23.07 9.42
CA LEU A 100 3.95 -23.89 8.25
C LEU A 100 5.41 -23.79 7.81
N GLY A 101 6.01 -24.95 7.52
CA GLY A 101 7.34 -25.08 6.95
C GLY A 101 8.48 -24.80 7.94
N VAL A 102 9.70 -24.95 7.44
CA VAL A 102 10.93 -24.72 8.20
C VAL A 102 11.46 -23.32 7.92
N PRO A 103 11.77 -22.52 8.96
CA PRO A 103 12.39 -21.23 8.76
C PRO A 103 13.73 -21.32 8.03
N LEU A 104 13.94 -20.48 7.04
CA LEU A 104 15.23 -20.30 6.38
C LEU A 104 15.82 -18.91 6.73
N PRO A 105 17.15 -18.74 6.64
CA PRO A 105 17.77 -17.43 6.85
C PRO A 105 17.16 -16.38 5.92
N ALA A 106 16.67 -15.30 6.49
CA ALA A 106 16.14 -14.15 5.75
C ALA A 106 17.24 -13.10 5.54
N PRO A 107 17.27 -12.41 4.38
CA PRO A 107 18.29 -11.39 4.10
C PRO A 107 18.13 -10.13 4.95
N ARG A 108 16.94 -9.89 5.49
CA ARG A 108 16.60 -8.70 6.31
C ARG A 108 15.37 -8.97 7.18
N PRO A 109 15.10 -8.14 8.22
CA PRO A 109 13.98 -8.36 9.16
C PRO A 109 12.59 -8.35 8.48
N THR A 110 12.44 -7.62 7.37
CA THR A 110 11.16 -7.49 6.64
C THR A 110 10.94 -8.57 5.57
N VAL A 111 11.68 -9.67 5.64
CA VAL A 111 11.54 -10.81 4.71
C VAL A 111 11.35 -12.10 5.51
N LEU A 112 10.26 -12.77 5.27
CA LEU A 112 9.98 -14.11 5.79
C LEU A 112 10.35 -15.13 4.71
N VAL A 113 11.16 -16.15 5.05
CA VAL A 113 11.50 -17.25 4.14
C VAL A 113 11.17 -18.58 4.80
N ARG A 114 10.40 -19.41 4.12
CA ARG A 114 10.00 -20.74 4.58
C ARG A 114 10.27 -21.79 3.51
N ASP A 115 10.72 -22.94 3.95
CA ASP A 115 10.81 -24.15 3.16
C ASP A 115 9.61 -25.03 3.50
N VAL A 116 8.74 -25.29 2.53
CA VAL A 116 7.41 -25.87 2.74
C VAL A 116 7.23 -27.07 1.80
N ASP A 117 6.74 -28.19 2.31
CA ASP A 117 6.25 -29.27 1.49
C ASP A 117 4.74 -29.09 1.25
N LEU A 118 4.37 -28.79 -0.01
CA LEU A 118 2.98 -28.65 -0.42
C LEU A 118 2.49 -29.97 -1.04
N SER A 119 1.44 -30.54 -0.48
CA SER A 119 0.72 -31.67 -1.08
C SER A 119 -0.20 -31.21 -2.21
N SER A 120 -0.67 -32.13 -3.05
CA SER A 120 -1.76 -31.78 -4.00
C SER A 120 -3.04 -31.41 -3.26
N GLY A 121 -3.72 -30.37 -3.72
CA GLY A 121 -4.97 -29.87 -3.14
C GLY A 121 -4.92 -28.40 -2.83
N ARG A 122 -5.91 -27.92 -2.10
CA ARG A 122 -6.03 -26.52 -1.67
C ARG A 122 -5.38 -26.31 -0.31
N HIS A 123 -4.51 -25.30 -0.24
CA HIS A 123 -3.91 -24.78 0.97
C HIS A 123 -4.43 -23.37 1.22
N VAL A 124 -4.84 -23.07 2.45
CA VAL A 124 -5.20 -21.70 2.88
C VAL A 124 -4.12 -21.25 3.85
N LEU A 125 -3.34 -20.29 3.41
CA LEU A 125 -2.17 -19.80 4.12
C LEU A 125 -2.42 -18.38 4.64
N THR A 126 -1.92 -18.10 5.83
CA THR A 126 -1.91 -16.76 6.40
C THR A 126 -0.50 -16.34 6.76
N VAL A 127 -0.18 -15.07 6.52
CA VAL A 127 1.08 -14.46 6.93
C VAL A 127 0.76 -13.26 7.82
N GLY A 128 1.34 -13.20 8.99
CA GLY A 128 1.14 -12.07 9.91
C GLY A 128 1.71 -12.36 11.29
N PRO A 129 1.76 -11.33 12.16
CA PRO A 129 2.22 -11.49 13.54
C PRO A 129 1.18 -12.24 14.40
N ALA A 130 1.62 -12.74 15.54
CA ALA A 130 0.72 -13.37 16.51
C ALA A 130 -0.06 -12.33 17.35
N ASP A 131 0.58 -11.19 17.68
CA ASP A 131 0.01 -10.11 18.47
C ASP A 131 -0.37 -8.93 17.58
N VAL A 132 -1.64 -8.51 17.68
CA VAL A 132 -2.25 -7.43 16.91
C VAL A 132 -3.02 -6.46 17.82
N ALA A 133 -2.68 -6.38 19.11
CA ALA A 133 -3.39 -5.59 20.09
C ALA A 133 -2.47 -4.55 20.78
N GLY A 134 -3.09 -3.51 21.37
CA GLY A 134 -2.41 -2.47 22.13
C GLY A 134 -2.05 -1.22 21.33
N PRO A 135 -1.31 -0.28 21.94
CA PRO A 135 -0.88 0.95 21.30
C PRO A 135 -0.03 0.68 20.06
N LEU A 136 -0.16 1.52 19.04
CA LEU A 136 0.51 1.38 17.75
C LEU A 136 1.23 2.68 17.41
N ARG A 137 2.54 2.61 17.15
CA ARG A 137 3.29 3.71 16.54
C ARG A 137 3.60 3.38 15.09
N ILE A 138 3.31 4.32 14.19
CA ILE A 138 3.68 4.24 12.78
C ILE A 138 4.45 5.49 12.36
N ALA A 139 5.13 5.42 11.23
CA ALA A 139 5.60 6.60 10.52
C ALA A 139 4.80 6.79 9.24
N ALA A 140 4.67 8.05 8.78
CA ALA A 140 4.00 8.34 7.52
C ALA A 140 4.85 9.32 6.69
N MET A 141 4.92 9.09 5.37
CA MET A 141 5.66 9.91 4.42
C MET A 141 5.04 9.84 3.03
N ALA A 142 5.48 10.70 2.12
CA ALA A 142 5.17 10.64 0.70
C ALA A 142 6.26 11.35 -0.09
N ASP A 143 6.21 11.25 -1.42
CA ASP A 143 7.00 12.07 -2.33
C ASP A 143 8.51 11.82 -2.20
N ILE A 144 8.92 10.58 -2.49
CA ILE A 144 10.35 10.19 -2.57
C ILE A 144 10.95 10.71 -3.88
N GLN A 145 10.36 10.35 -5.03
CA GLN A 145 10.68 10.85 -6.38
C GLN A 145 12.19 11.01 -6.65
N THR A 146 12.61 12.26 -6.94
CA THR A 146 14.00 12.64 -7.19
C THR A 146 14.94 12.35 -6.03
N GLY A 147 14.42 12.21 -4.80
CA GLY A 147 15.19 11.84 -3.61
C GLY A 147 15.49 10.36 -3.48
N LEU A 148 14.97 9.52 -4.38
CA LEU A 148 15.14 8.07 -4.33
C LEU A 148 16.60 7.59 -4.15
N PRO A 149 17.62 8.20 -4.77
CA PRO A 149 19.00 7.79 -4.54
C PRO A 149 19.53 7.96 -3.11
N THR A 150 18.91 8.82 -2.30
CA THR A 150 19.33 9.18 -0.93
C THR A 150 18.22 9.02 0.12
N VAL A 151 17.15 8.30 -0.19
CA VAL A 151 16.02 8.10 0.72
C VAL A 151 16.39 7.25 1.95
N ASP A 152 17.48 6.53 1.90
CA ASP A 152 18.04 5.77 3.02
C ASP A 152 18.33 6.66 4.25
N ASP A 153 18.64 7.95 4.07
CA ASP A 153 18.75 8.92 5.17
C ASP A 153 17.40 9.10 5.89
N VAL A 154 16.30 9.21 5.12
CA VAL A 154 14.94 9.31 5.66
C VAL A 154 14.57 8.00 6.37
N PHE A 155 14.88 6.86 5.77
CA PHE A 155 14.61 5.54 6.37
C PHE A 155 15.40 5.33 7.66
N ALA A 156 16.67 5.78 7.70
CA ALA A 156 17.47 5.74 8.92
C ALA A 156 16.87 6.62 10.03
N ALA A 157 16.42 7.83 9.71
CA ALA A 157 15.74 8.72 10.65
C ALA A 157 14.42 8.11 11.15
N ILE A 158 13.61 7.52 10.28
CA ILE A 158 12.38 6.80 10.63
C ILE A 158 12.68 5.65 11.61
N ALA A 159 13.72 4.85 11.34
CA ALA A 159 14.09 3.72 12.18
C ALA A 159 14.40 4.14 13.64
N THR A 160 14.93 5.36 13.86
CA THR A 160 15.19 5.87 15.22
C THR A 160 13.93 6.10 16.05
N THR A 161 12.77 6.24 15.40
CA THR A 161 11.48 6.45 16.09
C THR A 161 10.78 5.15 16.47
N ASN A 162 11.35 4.00 16.07
CA ASN A 162 10.87 2.66 16.36
C ASN A 162 9.37 2.45 15.97
N PRO A 163 8.97 2.75 14.73
CA PRO A 163 7.61 2.51 14.28
C PRO A 163 7.39 1.02 14.01
N ARG A 164 6.14 0.58 14.05
CA ARG A 164 5.76 -0.78 13.68
C ARG A 164 5.87 -1.02 12.17
N PHE A 165 5.48 0.00 11.41
CA PHE A 165 5.61 0.08 9.96
C PHE A 165 5.55 1.54 9.48
N VAL A 166 5.79 1.73 8.20
CA VAL A 166 5.65 3.02 7.52
C VAL A 166 4.45 2.95 6.59
N VAL A 167 3.68 4.04 6.52
CA VAL A 167 2.69 4.26 5.46
C VAL A 167 3.18 5.33 4.51
N CYS A 168 3.01 5.13 3.21
CA CYS A 168 3.44 6.08 2.19
C CYS A 168 2.27 6.47 1.29
N MET A 169 2.03 7.77 1.13
CA MET A 169 0.93 8.30 0.34
C MET A 169 1.35 8.56 -1.12
N GLY A 170 2.15 7.64 -1.71
CA GLY A 170 2.50 7.64 -3.13
C GLY A 170 3.74 8.46 -3.50
N ASP A 171 3.97 8.57 -4.80
CA ASP A 171 5.14 9.18 -5.43
C ASP A 171 6.47 8.58 -4.92
N LEU A 172 6.55 7.25 -5.05
CA LEU A 172 7.72 6.45 -4.68
C LEU A 172 8.90 6.67 -5.62
N THR A 173 8.59 6.94 -6.89
CA THR A 173 9.54 7.05 -7.99
C THR A 173 9.32 8.38 -8.71
N GLU A 174 10.27 8.75 -9.59
CA GLU A 174 10.13 9.97 -10.39
C GLU A 174 9.24 9.75 -11.62
N ARG A 175 9.23 8.54 -12.20
CA ARG A 175 8.57 8.26 -13.49
C ARG A 175 7.87 6.91 -13.58
N GLY A 176 7.88 6.09 -12.53
CA GLY A 176 7.30 4.74 -12.56
C GLY A 176 8.09 3.74 -13.40
N GLU A 177 9.39 3.99 -13.64
CA GLU A 177 10.21 3.11 -14.45
C GLU A 177 10.75 1.90 -13.66
N LEU A 178 11.00 0.79 -14.34
CA LEU A 178 11.40 -0.47 -13.69
C LEU A 178 12.73 -0.37 -12.95
N ASP A 179 13.68 0.42 -13.44
CA ASP A 179 14.98 0.66 -12.79
C ASP A 179 14.84 1.51 -11.53
N GLU A 180 13.90 2.46 -11.51
CA GLU A 180 13.55 3.23 -10.31
C GLU A 180 12.93 2.33 -9.24
N TYR A 181 11.99 1.46 -9.60
CA TYR A 181 11.46 0.47 -8.66
C TYR A 181 12.53 -0.51 -8.17
N ALA A 182 13.47 -0.91 -9.04
CA ALA A 182 14.59 -1.74 -8.62
C ALA A 182 15.53 -0.98 -7.67
N LEU A 183 15.68 0.33 -7.82
CA LEU A 183 16.42 1.18 -6.87
C LEU A 183 15.66 1.28 -5.55
N LEU A 184 14.36 1.53 -5.58
CA LEU A 184 13.53 1.59 -4.38
C LEU A 184 13.60 0.28 -3.58
N ASP A 185 13.50 -0.88 -4.24
CA ASP A 185 13.65 -2.18 -3.56
C ASP A 185 15.02 -2.33 -2.87
N ARG A 186 16.09 -1.77 -3.46
CA ARG A 186 17.41 -1.72 -2.81
C ARG A 186 17.41 -0.77 -1.61
N GLN A 187 16.83 0.42 -1.73
CA GLN A 187 16.73 1.39 -0.64
C GLN A 187 15.89 0.84 0.53
N LEU A 188 14.79 0.15 0.24
CA LEU A 188 13.98 -0.52 1.25
C LEU A 188 14.72 -1.61 2.05
N THR A 189 15.91 -2.05 1.60
CA THR A 189 16.73 -2.95 2.41
C THR A 189 17.30 -2.28 3.67
N THR A 190 17.37 -0.97 3.70
CA THR A 190 17.87 -0.18 4.85
C THR A 190 16.77 0.11 5.87
N LEU A 191 15.49 -0.03 5.49
CA LEU A 191 14.35 0.16 6.39
C LEU A 191 14.06 -1.14 7.15
N PRO A 192 14.15 -1.14 8.51
CA PRO A 192 14.00 -2.37 9.32
C PRO A 192 12.54 -2.77 9.55
N VAL A 193 11.58 -2.00 9.07
CA VAL A 193 10.13 -2.24 9.16
C VAL A 193 9.49 -2.17 7.78
N PRO A 194 8.32 -2.80 7.55
CA PRO A 194 7.66 -2.75 6.24
C PRO A 194 7.13 -1.35 5.91
N LEU A 195 6.96 -1.09 4.60
CA LEU A 195 6.35 0.11 4.07
C LEU A 195 5.11 -0.27 3.24
N TYR A 196 3.93 0.22 3.65
CA TYR A 196 2.66 0.04 2.94
C TYR A 196 2.31 1.32 2.22
N THR A 197 1.91 1.23 0.95
CA THR A 197 1.83 2.40 0.07
C THR A 197 0.66 2.32 -0.90
N THR A 198 0.15 3.47 -1.32
CA THR A 198 -0.63 3.66 -2.54
C THR A 198 0.28 4.23 -3.62
N LEU A 199 -0.24 4.45 -4.83
CA LEU A 199 0.46 5.17 -5.89
C LEU A 199 0.19 6.69 -5.81
N GLY A 200 1.10 7.46 -6.42
CA GLY A 200 0.88 8.86 -6.72
C GLY A 200 0.82 9.12 -8.24
N ASN A 201 0.87 10.39 -8.64
CA ASN A 201 0.80 10.72 -10.07
C ASN A 201 2.11 10.41 -10.82
N HIS A 202 3.25 10.35 -10.14
CA HIS A 202 4.52 10.00 -10.75
C HIS A 202 4.61 8.53 -11.18
N GLU A 203 3.96 7.63 -10.48
CA GLU A 203 3.80 6.23 -10.92
C GLU A 203 3.00 6.11 -12.22
N LEU A 204 2.16 7.12 -12.55
CA LEU A 204 1.32 7.14 -13.77
C LEU A 204 2.01 7.72 -15.00
N TRP A 205 3.28 8.16 -14.88
CA TRP A 205 4.06 8.55 -16.06
C TRP A 205 4.53 7.34 -16.87
N ALA A 206 4.51 6.17 -16.25
CA ALA A 206 4.62 4.87 -16.90
C ALA A 206 3.30 4.08 -16.75
N GLU A 207 3.36 2.77 -17.02
CA GLU A 207 2.20 1.88 -16.86
C GLU A 207 1.96 1.57 -15.36
N ALA A 208 0.80 1.91 -14.82
CA ALA A 208 0.41 1.62 -13.44
C ALA A 208 0.54 0.13 -13.06
N ALA A 209 0.38 -0.77 -14.04
CA ALA A 209 0.58 -2.20 -13.85
C ALA A 209 1.98 -2.57 -13.34
N ARG A 210 3.00 -1.73 -13.56
CA ARG A 210 4.35 -1.91 -13.01
C ARG A 210 4.37 -1.74 -11.50
N TYR A 211 3.62 -0.75 -10.99
CA TYR A 211 3.42 -0.57 -9.55
C TYR A 211 2.62 -1.73 -8.97
N GLN A 212 1.45 -2.04 -9.56
CA GLN A 212 0.52 -3.05 -9.06
C GLN A 212 1.16 -4.44 -8.99
N GLY A 213 1.86 -4.86 -10.04
CA GLY A 213 2.57 -6.14 -10.07
C GLY A 213 3.73 -6.24 -9.08
N ARG A 214 4.14 -5.12 -8.47
CA ARG A 214 5.30 -5.06 -7.58
C ARG A 214 4.91 -4.85 -6.13
N TYR A 215 3.95 -3.97 -5.85
CA TYR A 215 3.60 -3.53 -4.49
C TYR A 215 2.18 -3.89 -4.07
N GLY A 216 1.33 -4.32 -4.97
CA GLY A 216 -0.05 -4.66 -4.70
C GLY A 216 -1.03 -3.62 -5.23
N PRO A 217 -2.30 -3.65 -4.77
CA PRO A 217 -3.32 -2.72 -5.23
C PRO A 217 -3.00 -1.29 -4.82
N ALA A 218 -3.54 -0.33 -5.57
CA ALA A 218 -3.44 1.09 -5.26
C ALA A 218 -4.54 1.56 -4.29
N SER A 219 -5.71 0.88 -4.33
CA SER A 219 -6.83 1.14 -3.42
C SER A 219 -7.14 -0.10 -2.61
N PHE A 220 -6.99 -0.02 -1.29
CA PHE A 220 -7.19 -1.16 -0.38
C PHE A 220 -7.39 -0.68 1.06
N GLN A 221 -7.81 -1.60 1.92
CA GLN A 221 -7.90 -1.38 3.35
C GLN A 221 -7.36 -2.58 4.11
N PHE A 222 -6.71 -2.32 5.21
CA PHE A 222 -6.41 -3.34 6.22
C PHE A 222 -6.72 -2.83 7.63
N THR A 223 -6.94 -3.75 8.56
CA THR A 223 -7.06 -3.43 9.99
C THR A 223 -5.89 -4.00 10.75
N PHE A 224 -5.29 -3.20 11.63
CA PHE A 224 -4.21 -3.61 12.50
C PHE A 224 -4.29 -2.89 13.84
N HIS A 225 -4.17 -3.61 14.98
CA HIS A 225 -4.38 -3.08 16.33
C HIS A 225 -5.71 -2.32 16.50
N ASP A 226 -6.77 -2.83 15.89
CA ASP A 226 -8.12 -2.21 15.87
C ASP A 226 -8.16 -0.82 15.19
N VAL A 227 -7.18 -0.51 14.39
CA VAL A 227 -7.11 0.68 13.54
C VAL A 227 -7.28 0.27 12.09
N ALA A 228 -8.20 0.92 11.37
CA ALA A 228 -8.41 0.74 9.94
C ALA A 228 -7.55 1.75 9.16
N PHE A 229 -6.83 1.25 8.16
CA PHE A 229 -6.02 2.03 7.24
C PHE A 229 -6.60 1.90 5.84
N THR A 230 -7.26 2.95 5.36
CA THR A 230 -7.89 2.99 4.03
C THR A 230 -7.02 3.78 3.07
N PHE A 231 -6.45 3.10 2.08
CA PHE A 231 -5.68 3.69 0.99
C PHE A 231 -6.55 3.85 -0.25
N ALA A 232 -6.40 4.99 -0.94
CA ALA A 232 -7.15 5.27 -2.16
C ALA A 232 -6.25 5.83 -3.26
N ASP A 233 -6.42 5.33 -4.49
CA ASP A 233 -5.81 5.86 -5.70
C ASP A 233 -6.43 7.22 -6.05
N SER A 234 -5.65 8.28 -5.93
CA SER A 234 -6.00 9.62 -6.38
C SER A 234 -5.03 10.15 -7.45
N GLY A 235 -4.27 9.29 -8.12
CA GLY A 235 -3.19 9.67 -9.03
C GLY A 235 -3.62 10.58 -10.19
N ASP A 236 -4.90 10.59 -10.57
CA ASP A 236 -5.47 11.52 -11.57
C ASP A 236 -5.93 12.86 -10.97
N ALA A 237 -5.49 13.21 -9.77
CA ALA A 237 -5.94 14.37 -9.01
C ALA A 237 -7.46 14.32 -8.71
N GLY A 238 -7.91 13.21 -8.18
CA GLY A 238 -9.29 12.89 -7.81
C GLY A 238 -9.48 11.40 -7.67
N LEU A 239 -10.60 10.96 -7.11
CA LEU A 239 -10.99 9.55 -7.11
C LEU A 239 -11.85 9.26 -8.32
N ASP A 240 -11.58 8.18 -9.03
CA ASP A 240 -12.54 7.65 -9.99
C ASP A 240 -13.81 7.19 -9.24
N PRO A 241 -15.02 7.31 -9.84
CA PRO A 241 -16.26 6.91 -9.16
C PRO A 241 -16.25 5.47 -8.62
N ILE A 242 -15.60 4.53 -9.29
CA ILE A 242 -15.49 3.14 -8.80
C ILE A 242 -14.60 3.07 -7.55
N VAL A 243 -13.53 3.88 -7.49
CA VAL A 243 -12.67 4.01 -6.30
C VAL A 243 -13.43 4.70 -5.17
N GLU A 244 -14.19 5.76 -5.48
CA GLU A 244 -15.00 6.49 -4.49
C GLU A 244 -16.04 5.56 -3.84
N GLU A 245 -16.72 4.70 -4.63
CA GLU A 245 -17.65 3.69 -4.15
C GLU A 245 -16.94 2.67 -3.24
N ALA A 246 -15.83 2.12 -3.68
CA ALA A 246 -15.04 1.15 -2.91
C ALA A 246 -14.51 1.76 -1.58
N VAL A 247 -14.08 3.02 -1.58
CA VAL A 247 -13.70 3.75 -0.35
C VAL A 247 -14.88 3.86 0.60
N GLY A 248 -16.08 4.19 0.10
CA GLY A 248 -17.29 4.22 0.92
C GLY A 248 -17.60 2.87 1.57
N GLU A 249 -17.46 1.77 0.84
CA GLU A 249 -17.65 0.42 1.37
C GLU A 249 -16.59 0.06 2.43
N MET A 250 -15.30 0.35 2.14
CA MET A 250 -14.20 0.11 3.08
C MET A 250 -14.39 0.88 4.39
N LEU A 251 -14.75 2.16 4.32
CA LEU A 251 -15.00 2.99 5.51
C LEU A 251 -16.22 2.49 6.29
N ALA A 252 -17.30 2.06 5.61
CA ALA A 252 -18.47 1.48 6.27
C ALA A 252 -18.13 0.17 7.00
N ALA A 253 -17.25 -0.65 6.44
CA ALA A 253 -16.78 -1.89 7.08
C ALA A 253 -15.91 -1.62 8.32
N ALA A 254 -15.38 -0.42 8.47
CA ALA A 254 -14.51 0.00 9.58
C ALA A 254 -15.22 0.93 10.60
N ALA A 255 -16.53 1.09 10.53
CA ALA A 255 -17.30 2.11 11.27
C ALA A 255 -17.12 2.11 12.81
N ASP A 256 -16.78 0.95 13.38
CA ASP A 256 -16.60 0.80 14.85
C ASP A 256 -15.11 0.87 15.27
N ARG A 257 -14.20 1.27 14.35
CA ARG A 257 -12.77 1.32 14.61
C ARG A 257 -12.22 2.72 14.47
N GLN A 258 -11.07 2.97 15.09
CA GLN A 258 -10.25 4.13 14.73
C GLN A 258 -9.88 4.04 13.26
N SER A 259 -10.11 5.10 12.48
CA SER A 259 -10.01 5.05 11.02
C SER A 259 -9.08 6.14 10.47
N LEU A 260 -8.08 5.72 9.71
CA LEU A 260 -7.16 6.58 8.97
C LEU A 260 -7.44 6.47 7.48
N PHE A 261 -7.52 7.62 6.80
CA PHE A 261 -7.65 7.70 5.36
C PHE A 261 -6.35 8.25 4.74
N LEU A 262 -5.85 7.57 3.72
CA LEU A 262 -4.56 7.85 3.08
C LEU A 262 -4.75 7.92 1.56
N THR A 263 -4.33 9.03 0.96
CA THR A 263 -4.32 9.16 -0.49
C THR A 263 -3.26 10.18 -0.91
N HIS A 264 -2.85 10.16 -2.18
CA HIS A 264 -1.76 11.03 -2.63
C HIS A 264 -2.20 12.49 -2.72
N PHE A 265 -3.18 12.79 -3.56
CA PHE A 265 -3.68 14.18 -3.67
C PHE A 265 -4.59 14.56 -2.50
N PRO A 266 -4.37 15.70 -1.84
CA PRO A 266 -5.35 16.24 -0.90
C PRO A 266 -6.62 16.70 -1.65
N PRO A 267 -7.81 16.57 -1.05
CA PRO A 267 -9.03 17.09 -1.66
C PRO A 267 -9.06 18.61 -1.73
N VAL A 268 -8.35 19.26 -0.80
CA VAL A 268 -8.22 20.73 -0.71
C VAL A 268 -6.75 21.06 -0.55
N ASP A 269 -6.28 22.07 -1.29
CA ASP A 269 -4.92 22.61 -1.13
C ASP A 269 -4.87 23.57 0.08
N PRO A 270 -4.15 23.18 1.15
CA PRO A 270 -4.06 24.02 2.34
C PRO A 270 -3.06 25.18 2.20
N VAL A 271 -2.25 25.19 1.15
CA VAL A 271 -1.12 26.16 0.99
C VAL A 271 -1.25 27.07 -0.22
N GLY A 272 -2.11 26.71 -1.19
CA GLY A 272 -2.43 27.57 -2.33
C GLY A 272 -1.44 27.44 -3.50
N ILE A 273 -0.89 26.25 -3.74
CA ILE A 273 -0.05 26.02 -4.92
C ILE A 273 -0.90 25.68 -6.15
N ARG A 274 -0.28 25.80 -7.32
CA ARG A 274 -0.92 25.33 -8.55
C ARG A 274 -1.02 23.81 -8.55
N ASP A 275 -2.20 23.30 -8.93
CA ASP A 275 -2.50 21.86 -9.04
C ASP A 275 -2.27 21.05 -7.75
N GLY A 276 -2.32 21.72 -6.57
CA GLY A 276 -2.06 21.11 -5.26
C GLY A 276 -3.20 20.30 -4.67
N ALA A 277 -4.35 20.18 -5.36
CA ALA A 277 -5.53 19.47 -4.86
C ALA A 277 -6.30 18.76 -5.97
N PHE A 278 -7.42 18.13 -5.61
CA PHE A 278 -8.34 17.55 -6.59
C PHE A 278 -8.73 18.57 -7.66
N ARG A 279 -8.74 18.14 -8.92
CA ARG A 279 -9.19 18.98 -10.05
C ARG A 279 -10.64 19.40 -9.95
N SER A 280 -11.49 18.53 -9.39
CA SER A 280 -12.92 18.74 -9.23
C SER A 280 -13.27 19.10 -7.78
N ARG A 281 -13.70 20.34 -7.55
CA ARG A 281 -14.19 20.77 -6.23
C ARG A 281 -15.41 19.95 -5.76
N ARG A 282 -16.25 19.50 -6.71
CA ARG A 282 -17.41 18.68 -6.40
C ARG A 282 -16.99 17.32 -5.87
N ASP A 283 -15.97 16.70 -6.47
CA ASP A 283 -15.47 15.39 -6.05
C ASP A 283 -14.72 15.52 -4.71
N ALA A 284 -13.97 16.59 -4.52
CA ALA A 284 -13.38 16.94 -3.22
C ALA A 284 -14.43 17.07 -2.11
N GLN A 285 -15.53 17.79 -2.38
CA GLN A 285 -16.63 17.94 -1.41
C GLN A 285 -17.33 16.59 -1.09
N ARG A 286 -17.52 15.73 -2.10
CA ARG A 286 -18.10 14.39 -1.87
C ARG A 286 -17.19 13.56 -0.99
N LEU A 287 -15.89 13.49 -1.31
CA LEU A 287 -14.92 12.75 -0.51
C LEU A 287 -14.91 13.24 0.94
N ILE A 288 -14.78 14.56 1.17
CA ILE A 288 -14.78 15.14 2.52
C ILE A 288 -16.07 14.78 3.27
N GLY A 289 -17.21 14.86 2.58
CA GLY A 289 -18.50 14.45 3.15
C GLY A 289 -18.56 12.97 3.54
N THR A 290 -18.03 12.09 2.68
CA THR A 290 -17.93 10.64 2.95
C THR A 290 -17.01 10.39 4.15
N LEU A 291 -15.82 10.99 4.20
CA LEU A 291 -14.89 10.84 5.33
C LEU A 291 -15.52 11.28 6.64
N ALA A 292 -16.20 12.44 6.65
CA ALA A 292 -16.83 12.99 7.84
C ALA A 292 -18.00 12.12 8.33
N THR A 293 -18.85 11.65 7.42
CA THR A 293 -20.01 10.81 7.78
C THR A 293 -19.61 9.40 8.19
N SER A 294 -18.44 8.91 7.75
CA SER A 294 -17.89 7.62 8.15
C SER A 294 -17.04 7.69 9.43
N GLY A 295 -16.86 8.87 10.03
CA GLY A 295 -16.13 9.04 11.28
C GLY A 295 -14.63 8.80 11.15
N VAL A 296 -13.99 9.23 10.05
CA VAL A 296 -12.54 9.17 9.89
C VAL A 296 -11.86 10.07 10.92
N ASP A 297 -10.88 9.52 11.65
CA ASP A 297 -10.17 10.21 12.73
C ASP A 297 -8.97 11.02 12.26
N LEU A 298 -8.37 10.63 11.12
CA LEU A 298 -7.16 11.26 10.59
C LEU A 298 -7.07 11.07 9.08
N ALA A 299 -6.71 12.11 8.35
CA ALA A 299 -6.46 12.06 6.91
C ALA A 299 -5.00 12.44 6.59
N LEU A 300 -4.34 11.65 5.74
CA LEU A 300 -2.94 11.81 5.37
C LEU A 300 -2.80 11.95 3.85
N TYR A 301 -2.01 12.92 3.43
CA TYR A 301 -1.81 13.29 2.03
C TYR A 301 -0.32 13.51 1.70
N GLY A 302 0.02 13.34 0.44
CA GLY A 302 1.29 13.70 -0.18
C GLY A 302 1.14 14.86 -1.17
N HIS A 303 1.81 14.72 -2.33
CA HIS A 303 1.74 15.57 -3.52
C HIS A 303 2.32 16.98 -3.35
N ILE A 304 2.09 17.65 -2.26
CA ILE A 304 2.66 18.96 -1.99
C ILE A 304 3.95 18.73 -1.19
N HIS A 305 5.09 19.08 -1.76
CA HIS A 305 6.41 18.80 -1.19
C HIS A 305 6.73 19.72 -0.01
N THR A 306 5.86 19.68 1.00
CA THR A 306 5.96 20.44 2.25
C THR A 306 5.21 19.73 3.37
N TYR A 307 5.26 20.30 4.56
CA TYR A 307 4.41 19.95 5.68
C TYR A 307 3.28 20.96 5.82
N ALA A 308 2.06 20.48 5.91
CA ALA A 308 0.91 21.30 6.29
C ALA A 308 -0.01 20.52 7.22
N GLU A 309 -0.39 21.15 8.33
CA GLU A 309 -1.44 20.67 9.23
C GLU A 309 -2.68 21.54 9.03
N PHE A 310 -3.82 20.91 8.85
CA PHE A 310 -5.10 21.57 8.63
C PHE A 310 -6.26 20.69 9.06
N GLU A 311 -7.47 21.14 8.84
CA GLU A 311 -8.69 20.42 9.16
C GLU A 311 -9.69 20.56 8.01
N HIS A 312 -10.43 19.52 7.71
CA HIS A 312 -11.60 19.58 6.86
C HIS A 312 -12.77 18.80 7.48
N ALA A 313 -13.92 19.45 7.62
CA ALA A 313 -15.12 18.89 8.21
C ALA A 313 -14.92 18.26 9.61
N GLY A 314 -14.06 18.82 10.45
CA GLY A 314 -13.73 18.33 11.78
C GLY A 314 -12.69 17.19 11.80
N ILE A 315 -12.12 16.81 10.66
CA ILE A 315 -11.12 15.76 10.55
C ILE A 315 -9.74 16.38 10.52
N PRO A 316 -8.84 16.09 11.49
CA PRO A 316 -7.43 16.46 11.39
C PRO A 316 -6.81 15.90 10.12
N ALA A 317 -6.07 16.73 9.41
CA ALA A 317 -5.49 16.40 8.11
C ALA A 317 -4.06 16.90 7.98
N PHE A 318 -3.19 16.10 7.35
CA PHE A 318 -1.79 16.43 7.19
C PHE A 318 -1.35 16.16 5.74
N VAL A 319 -0.64 17.13 5.17
CA VAL A 319 0.22 16.91 4.01
C VAL A 319 1.64 16.68 4.52
N SER A 320 2.29 15.63 4.02
CA SER A 320 3.68 15.28 4.37
C SER A 320 4.43 14.77 3.15
N GLY A 321 4.77 15.70 2.24
CA GLY A 321 5.52 15.43 1.00
C GLY A 321 7.04 15.57 1.16
N GLY A 322 7.57 15.22 2.33
CA GLY A 322 8.98 15.41 2.68
C GLY A 322 9.87 14.18 2.47
N GLY A 323 9.44 13.15 1.74
CA GLY A 323 10.15 11.88 1.59
C GLY A 323 11.46 11.94 0.78
N GLY A 324 11.73 13.07 0.09
CA GLY A 324 12.95 13.22 -0.70
C GLY A 324 12.78 14.04 -1.96
N ALA A 325 11.58 14.24 -2.44
CA ALA A 325 11.27 15.13 -3.54
C ALA A 325 11.76 16.56 -3.26
N ARG A 326 12.00 17.33 -4.32
CA ARG A 326 12.47 18.71 -4.18
C ARG A 326 11.43 19.54 -3.40
N PRO A 327 11.79 20.10 -2.22
CA PRO A 327 10.86 20.88 -1.42
C PRO A 327 10.33 22.10 -2.17
N GLU A 328 9.14 22.57 -1.79
CA GLU A 328 8.60 23.84 -2.26
C GLU A 328 9.56 24.99 -1.93
N ARG A 329 9.65 26.02 -2.81
CA ARG A 329 10.64 27.10 -2.67
C ARG A 329 10.52 27.91 -1.38
N TRP A 330 9.33 27.98 -0.82
CA TRP A 330 9.01 28.68 0.42
C TRP A 330 8.99 27.72 1.63
N ASP A 331 9.21 26.42 1.38
CA ASP A 331 9.23 25.43 2.43
C ASP A 331 10.42 25.67 3.38
N GLY A 332 10.15 25.72 4.66
CA GLY A 332 11.17 25.90 5.70
C GLY A 332 11.49 24.62 6.45
N ILE A 333 10.82 23.50 6.10
CA ILE A 333 10.96 22.25 6.84
C ILE A 333 11.94 21.28 6.18
N GLY A 334 12.04 21.25 4.84
CA GLY A 334 12.87 20.32 4.10
C GLY A 334 12.38 18.87 4.18
N ARG A 335 13.32 17.91 4.12
CA ARG A 335 12.94 16.49 4.24
C ARG A 335 12.40 16.17 5.64
N HIS A 336 11.26 15.49 5.66
CA HIS A 336 10.57 15.18 6.91
C HIS A 336 9.65 13.97 6.75
N PHE A 337 9.18 13.46 7.88
CA PHE A 337 8.13 12.44 7.97
C PHE A 337 7.29 12.68 9.23
N LEU A 338 6.13 12.03 9.32
CA LEU A 338 5.29 12.06 10.50
C LEU A 338 5.55 10.83 11.37
N VAL A 339 5.46 11.00 12.68
CA VAL A 339 5.34 9.93 13.67
C VAL A 339 3.94 10.01 14.26
N ILE A 340 3.20 8.91 14.21
CA ILE A 340 1.80 8.85 14.62
C ILE A 340 1.67 7.80 15.70
N ASP A 341 1.22 8.22 16.87
CA ASP A 341 0.87 7.33 17.99
C ASP A 341 -0.65 7.14 18.03
N LEU A 342 -1.05 5.88 17.98
CA LEU A 342 -2.44 5.42 17.96
C LEU A 342 -2.69 4.57 19.20
N ALA A 343 -3.77 4.84 19.91
CA ALA A 343 -4.15 4.05 21.08
C ALA A 343 -5.68 3.90 21.10
N PRO A 344 -6.20 2.74 21.52
CA PRO A 344 -7.64 2.49 21.57
C PRO A 344 -8.40 3.58 22.32
N GLY A 345 -9.43 4.16 21.69
CA GLY A 345 -10.30 5.18 22.29
C GLY A 345 -9.64 6.54 22.54
N GLN A 346 -8.45 6.79 21.98
CA GLN A 346 -7.76 8.07 22.04
C GLN A 346 -7.61 8.66 20.64
N PRO A 347 -7.70 9.99 20.46
CA PRO A 347 -7.39 10.61 19.18
C PRO A 347 -5.95 10.34 18.78
N PRO A 348 -5.64 10.25 17.46
CA PRO A 348 -4.28 10.13 16.95
C PRO A 348 -3.39 11.29 17.43
N ILE A 349 -2.16 10.96 17.84
CA ILE A 349 -1.15 11.98 18.18
C ILE A 349 -0.15 12.02 17.04
N VAL A 350 -0.07 13.15 16.35
CA VAL A 350 0.81 13.32 15.18
C VAL A 350 1.94 14.29 15.50
N GLY A 351 3.17 13.87 15.22
CA GLY A 351 4.36 14.71 15.36
C GLY A 351 5.20 14.68 14.09
N VAL A 352 5.65 15.85 13.62
CA VAL A 352 6.57 15.96 12.49
C VAL A 352 8.01 15.76 12.96
N ARG A 353 8.81 15.06 12.13
CA ARG A 353 10.27 14.88 12.33
C ARG A 353 11.02 15.34 11.09
N ARG A 354 11.94 16.28 11.28
CA ARG A 354 12.87 16.70 10.21
C ARG A 354 14.01 15.70 10.09
N VAL A 355 14.49 15.54 8.87
CA VAL A 355 15.65 14.71 8.55
C VAL A 355 16.90 15.57 8.41
N ASP A 356 16.76 16.79 7.85
CA ASP A 356 17.85 17.75 7.60
C ASP A 356 17.92 18.86 8.65
#